data_f88c7d73842343cab73a6c7067216c82
#
_entry.id   f88c7d73842343cab73a6c7067216c82
#
_cell.length_a   1.000
_cell.length_b   1.000
_cell.length_c   1.000
_cell.angle_alpha   90.00
_cell.angle_beta   90.00
_cell.angle_gamma   90.00
#
_symmetry.space_group_name_H-M   'P 1'
#
loop_
_entity.id
_entity.type
_entity.pdbx_description
1 polymer ?
#
loop_
_entity_poly.entity_id
_entity_poly.type
_entity_poly.pdbx_seq_one_letter_code
_entity_poly.pdbx_strand_id
1 'polypeptide(L)'
;MTEKELDERVQRAVDNFMAGYGCCQSVVAAFADLYGLDEVMAKRIAAGFGGGVGRLRMMCGAVSGIVMLVGLDCGQTEGSDREGKSACYKVVQELLAQSKAENGSLICAEILGINGYEKAPDSYIASARTAEYYKTRPCAAKVESAAKIFANYLARKNSQT
;
A
#
# COMPACT_ATOMS: atom_id res chain seq x y z
N MET A 1 7.06 -19.63 -2.60
CA MET A 1 7.57 -18.62 -1.64
C MET A 1 7.24 -19.09 -0.23
N THR A 2 8.24 -19.12 0.65
CA THR A 2 8.07 -19.58 2.02
C THR A 2 7.44 -18.48 2.90
N GLU A 3 6.90 -18.90 4.05
CA GLU A 3 6.40 -17.96 5.07
C GLU A 3 7.49 -16.98 5.50
N LYS A 4 8.71 -17.48 5.69
CA LYS A 4 9.86 -16.65 6.02
C LYS A 4 10.15 -15.57 4.97
N GLU A 5 10.12 -15.93 3.69
CA GLU A 5 10.31 -14.96 2.59
C GLU A 5 9.22 -13.89 2.58
N LEU A 6 7.98 -14.27 2.88
CA LEU A 6 6.86 -13.31 3.00
C LEU A 6 7.06 -12.38 4.20
N ASP A 7 7.48 -12.90 5.34
CA ASP A 7 7.77 -12.08 6.53
C ASP A 7 8.92 -11.11 6.28
N GLU A 8 9.96 -11.54 5.57
CA GLU A 8 11.07 -10.67 5.17
C GLU A 8 10.59 -9.52 4.28
N ARG A 9 9.61 -9.75 3.40
CA ARG A 9 9.03 -8.69 2.57
C ARG A 9 8.20 -7.72 3.39
N VAL A 10 7.43 -8.20 4.35
CA VAL A 10 6.71 -7.34 5.29
C VAL A 10 7.69 -6.44 6.04
N GLN A 11 8.77 -7.01 6.56
CA GLN A 11 9.80 -6.24 7.25
C GLN A 11 10.45 -5.22 6.32
N ARG A 12 10.71 -5.58 5.06
CA ARG A 12 11.24 -4.65 4.04
C ARG A 12 10.33 -3.45 3.83
N ALA A 13 9.02 -3.67 3.82
CA ALA A 13 8.06 -2.56 3.69
C ALA A 13 8.18 -1.58 4.88
N VAL A 14 8.27 -2.11 6.09
CA VAL A 14 8.46 -1.29 7.31
C VAL A 14 9.80 -0.56 7.25
N ASP A 15 10.87 -1.25 6.89
CA ASP A 15 12.21 -0.66 6.78
C ASP A 15 12.24 0.47 5.73
N ASN A 16 11.58 0.29 4.60
CA ASN A 16 11.43 1.33 3.59
C ASN A 16 10.77 2.58 4.17
N PHE A 17 9.69 2.41 4.91
CA PHE A 17 8.99 3.53 5.54
C PHE A 17 9.89 4.24 6.56
N MET A 18 10.59 3.48 7.38
CA MET A 18 11.53 4.03 8.37
C MET A 18 12.74 4.71 7.72
N ALA A 19 13.08 4.35 6.49
CA ALA A 19 14.14 4.99 5.71
C ALA A 19 13.69 6.28 5.00
N GLY A 20 12.41 6.69 5.16
CA GLY A 20 11.89 7.95 4.63
C GLY A 20 11.02 7.84 3.39
N TYR A 21 10.80 6.64 2.86
CA TYR A 21 9.91 6.46 1.70
C TYR A 21 8.44 6.66 2.08
N GLY A 22 7.62 7.09 1.13
CA GLY A 22 6.18 7.24 1.33
C GLY A 22 5.49 5.90 1.58
N CYS A 23 4.28 5.94 2.13
CA CYS A 23 3.53 4.72 2.46
C CYS A 23 3.36 3.80 1.25
N CYS A 24 2.94 4.35 0.11
CA CYS A 24 2.75 3.56 -1.11
C CYS A 24 4.08 3.01 -1.64
N GLN A 25 5.12 3.85 -1.70
CA GLN A 25 6.46 3.43 -2.11
C GLN A 25 6.96 2.25 -1.27
N SER A 26 6.75 2.33 0.03
CA SER A 26 7.22 1.33 0.99
C SER A 26 6.61 -0.05 0.74
N VAL A 27 5.30 -0.09 0.51
CA VAL A 27 4.56 -1.33 0.24
C VAL A 27 4.92 -1.89 -1.14
N VAL A 28 4.84 -1.06 -2.19
CA VAL A 28 5.06 -1.53 -3.57
C VAL A 28 6.49 -2.02 -3.77
N ALA A 29 7.49 -1.28 -3.31
CA ALA A 29 8.90 -1.66 -3.48
C ALA A 29 9.24 -2.98 -2.78
N ALA A 30 8.52 -3.35 -1.72
CA ALA A 30 8.76 -4.60 -1.00
C ALA A 30 8.38 -5.87 -1.79
N PHE A 31 7.53 -5.74 -2.82
CA PHE A 31 7.04 -6.88 -3.60
C PHE A 31 7.24 -6.74 -5.10
N ALA A 32 7.69 -5.59 -5.58
CA ALA A 32 7.75 -5.27 -7.01
C ALA A 32 8.64 -6.23 -7.83
N ASP A 33 9.71 -6.72 -7.22
CA ASP A 33 10.64 -7.67 -7.87
C ASP A 33 9.97 -8.99 -8.25
N LEU A 34 8.92 -9.40 -7.54
CA LEU A 34 8.14 -10.60 -7.88
C LEU A 34 7.50 -10.51 -9.27
N TYR A 35 7.30 -9.29 -9.75
CA TYR A 35 6.64 -9.01 -11.03
C TYR A 35 7.61 -8.42 -12.07
N GLY A 36 8.90 -8.49 -11.79
CA GLY A 36 9.92 -7.96 -12.69
C GLY A 36 9.95 -6.43 -12.77
N LEU A 37 9.31 -5.75 -11.83
CA LEU A 37 9.33 -4.30 -11.77
C LEU A 37 10.55 -3.84 -10.96
N ASP A 38 11.40 -3.05 -11.62
CA ASP A 38 12.58 -2.45 -11.03
C ASP A 38 12.22 -1.58 -9.81
N GLU A 39 13.03 -1.66 -8.76
CA GLU A 39 12.80 -0.96 -7.49
C GLU A 39 12.71 0.57 -7.67
N VAL A 40 13.58 1.14 -8.49
CA VAL A 40 13.55 2.59 -8.77
C VAL A 40 12.25 2.97 -9.47
N MET A 41 11.84 2.18 -10.45
CA MET A 41 10.59 2.43 -11.18
C MET A 41 9.37 2.24 -10.26
N ALA A 42 9.38 1.22 -9.41
CA ALA A 42 8.34 1.00 -8.41
C ALA A 42 8.17 2.22 -7.49
N LYS A 43 9.27 2.76 -6.99
CA LYS A 43 9.28 3.95 -6.15
C LYS A 43 8.77 5.19 -6.89
N ARG A 44 9.15 5.36 -8.16
CA ARG A 44 8.67 6.48 -8.99
C ARG A 44 7.16 6.44 -9.21
N ILE A 45 6.64 5.29 -9.63
CA ILE A 45 5.20 5.12 -9.89
C ILE A 45 4.39 5.36 -8.62
N ALA A 46 4.89 4.91 -7.48
CA ALA A 46 4.19 5.00 -6.21
C ALA A 46 4.36 6.34 -5.48
N ALA A 47 5.30 7.18 -5.91
CA ALA A 47 5.68 8.41 -5.20
C ALA A 47 4.51 9.37 -4.95
N GLY A 48 3.65 9.57 -5.94
CA GLY A 48 2.54 10.52 -5.85
C GLY A 48 1.41 10.07 -4.92
N PHE A 49 1.36 8.81 -4.54
CA PHE A 49 0.29 8.28 -3.68
C PHE A 49 0.55 8.50 -2.18
N GLY A 50 1.72 9.01 -1.81
CA GLY A 50 2.03 9.32 -0.41
C GLY A 50 1.12 10.39 0.17
N GLY A 51 0.82 10.29 1.46
CA GLY A 51 -0.02 11.27 2.15
C GLY A 51 -1.47 11.28 1.70
N GLY A 52 -1.96 10.17 1.16
CA GLY A 52 -3.32 10.07 0.63
C GLY A 52 -3.47 10.82 -0.68
N VAL A 53 -2.61 10.53 -1.64
CA VAL A 53 -2.46 11.17 -2.95
C VAL A 53 -1.96 12.61 -2.82
N GLY A 54 -0.66 12.77 -2.88
CA GLY A 54 -0.02 14.10 -2.87
C GLY A 54 -0.37 14.93 -1.64
N ARG A 55 -0.57 14.29 -0.48
CA ARG A 55 -0.99 14.91 0.79
C ARG A 55 -2.42 15.48 0.79
N LEU A 56 -3.24 15.10 -0.18
CA LEU A 56 -4.66 15.49 -0.19
C LEU A 56 -5.52 14.69 0.79
N ARG A 57 -4.93 13.73 1.49
CA ARG A 57 -5.58 12.96 2.55
C ARG A 57 -6.77 12.12 2.09
N MET A 58 -6.70 11.67 0.85
CA MET A 58 -7.66 10.75 0.23
C MET A 58 -7.33 9.30 0.65
N MET A 59 -7.30 8.34 -0.26
CA MET A 59 -6.97 6.97 0.08
C MET A 59 -5.57 6.86 0.69
N CYS A 60 -5.45 6.10 1.77
CA CYS A 60 -4.17 5.80 2.43
C CYS A 60 -3.16 5.24 1.42
N GLY A 61 -1.93 5.77 1.43
CA GLY A 61 -0.89 5.34 0.50
C GLY A 61 -0.53 3.85 0.63
N ALA A 62 -0.58 3.29 1.83
CA ALA A 62 -0.37 1.87 2.04
C ALA A 62 -1.47 1.03 1.36
N VAL A 63 -2.72 1.49 1.44
CA VAL A 63 -3.86 0.85 0.75
C VAL A 63 -3.70 0.96 -0.76
N SER A 64 -3.31 2.12 -1.28
CA SER A 64 -3.00 2.30 -2.70
C SER A 64 -1.91 1.34 -3.16
N GLY A 65 -0.93 1.06 -2.30
CA GLY A 65 0.11 0.06 -2.55
C GLY A 65 -0.46 -1.35 -2.74
N ILE A 66 -1.43 -1.75 -1.93
CA ILE A 66 -2.15 -3.02 -2.12
C ILE A 66 -2.79 -3.05 -3.51
N VAL A 67 -3.50 -2.00 -3.90
CA VAL A 67 -4.19 -1.91 -5.20
C VAL A 67 -3.20 -2.07 -6.35
N MET A 68 -2.07 -1.39 -6.30
CA MET A 68 -1.03 -1.48 -7.31
C MET A 68 -0.45 -2.90 -7.42
N LEU A 69 -0.17 -3.53 -6.29
CA LEU A 69 0.37 -4.90 -6.25
C LEU A 69 -0.65 -5.93 -6.77
N VAL A 70 -1.93 -5.76 -6.47
CA VAL A 70 -2.98 -6.60 -7.04
C VAL A 70 -3.02 -6.45 -8.57
N GLY A 71 -2.88 -5.22 -9.07
CA GLY A 71 -2.80 -4.97 -10.51
C GLY A 71 -1.62 -5.70 -11.16
N LEU A 72 -0.45 -5.67 -10.53
CA LEU A 72 0.73 -6.41 -11.01
C LEU A 72 0.50 -7.92 -10.99
N ASP A 73 -0.23 -8.42 -9.99
CA ASP A 73 -0.46 -9.85 -9.82
C ASP A 73 -1.52 -10.43 -10.77
N CYS A 74 -2.63 -9.72 -10.98
CA CYS A 74 -3.77 -10.25 -11.73
C CYS A 74 -4.52 -9.24 -12.59
N GLY A 75 -3.96 -8.05 -12.82
CA GLY A 75 -4.58 -7.05 -13.70
C GLY A 75 -4.64 -7.55 -15.14
N GLN A 76 -5.79 -7.39 -15.80
CA GLN A 76 -5.89 -7.72 -17.22
C GLN A 76 -5.14 -6.70 -18.07
N THR A 77 -4.62 -7.13 -19.20
CA THR A 77 -3.88 -6.27 -20.13
C THR A 77 -4.63 -6.04 -21.45
N GLU A 78 -5.72 -6.78 -21.67
CA GLU A 78 -6.59 -6.60 -22.83
C GLU A 78 -7.86 -5.86 -22.44
N GLY A 79 -8.18 -4.77 -23.13
CA GLY A 79 -9.35 -3.94 -22.82
C GLY A 79 -10.67 -4.71 -22.93
N SER A 80 -10.72 -5.73 -23.79
CA SER A 80 -11.89 -6.57 -24.00
C SER A 80 -12.05 -7.69 -22.96
N ASP A 81 -11.03 -7.93 -22.14
CA ASP A 81 -11.06 -8.99 -21.12
C ASP A 81 -11.87 -8.57 -19.90
N ARG A 82 -13.19 -8.64 -20.01
CA ARG A 82 -14.12 -8.27 -18.94
C ARG A 82 -14.03 -9.19 -17.74
N GLU A 83 -13.81 -10.47 -17.97
CA GLU A 83 -13.67 -11.45 -16.86
C GLU A 83 -12.41 -11.20 -16.05
N GLY A 84 -11.27 -10.94 -16.71
CA GLY A 84 -10.02 -10.60 -16.06
C GLY A 84 -10.12 -9.30 -15.27
N LYS A 85 -10.78 -8.29 -15.85
CA LYS A 85 -11.05 -7.02 -15.15
C LYS A 85 -11.86 -7.24 -13.89
N SER A 86 -12.94 -8.01 -13.97
CA SER A 86 -13.82 -8.31 -12.83
C SER A 86 -13.09 -9.13 -11.76
N ALA A 87 -12.26 -10.08 -12.16
CA ALA A 87 -11.45 -10.88 -11.24
C ALA A 87 -10.47 -10.00 -10.45
N CYS A 88 -9.81 -9.07 -11.12
CA CYS A 88 -8.93 -8.10 -10.47
C CYS A 88 -9.69 -7.23 -9.46
N TYR A 89 -10.83 -6.68 -9.86
CA TYR A 89 -11.67 -5.88 -8.96
C TYR A 89 -12.13 -6.66 -7.73
N LYS A 90 -12.44 -7.92 -7.91
CA LYS A 90 -12.82 -8.79 -6.77
C LYS A 90 -11.71 -8.89 -5.74
N VAL A 91 -10.49 -9.16 -6.18
CA VAL A 91 -9.33 -9.23 -5.29
C VAL A 91 -9.10 -7.89 -4.58
N VAL A 92 -9.15 -6.78 -5.32
CA VAL A 92 -9.01 -5.44 -4.73
C VAL A 92 -10.04 -5.25 -3.62
N GLN A 93 -11.32 -5.52 -3.88
CA GLN A 93 -12.37 -5.35 -2.89
C GLN A 93 -12.16 -6.24 -1.64
N GLU A 94 -11.76 -7.48 -1.83
CA GLU A 94 -11.49 -8.41 -0.73
C GLU A 94 -10.35 -7.92 0.17
N LEU A 95 -9.23 -7.51 -0.42
CA LEU A 95 -8.08 -7.05 0.36
C LEU A 95 -8.33 -5.69 1.02
N LEU A 96 -9.05 -4.80 0.35
CA LEU A 96 -9.41 -3.51 0.92
C LEU A 96 -10.44 -3.66 2.06
N ALA A 97 -11.35 -4.61 1.97
CA ALA A 97 -12.25 -4.93 3.08
C ALA A 97 -11.48 -5.39 4.32
N GLN A 98 -10.45 -6.22 4.13
CA GLN A 98 -9.57 -6.63 5.23
C GLN A 98 -8.84 -5.44 5.85
N SER A 99 -8.28 -4.57 5.01
CA SER A 99 -7.58 -3.37 5.47
C SER A 99 -8.50 -2.45 6.26
N LYS A 100 -9.72 -2.24 5.77
CA LYS A 100 -10.72 -1.42 6.46
C LYS A 100 -11.10 -2.02 7.82
N ALA A 101 -11.28 -3.33 7.89
CA ALA A 101 -11.61 -4.03 9.13
C ALA A 101 -10.48 -3.91 10.17
N GLU A 102 -9.22 -4.03 9.74
CA GLU A 102 -8.07 -3.93 10.63
C GLU A 102 -7.74 -2.50 11.07
N ASN A 103 -7.94 -1.53 10.20
CA ASN A 103 -7.47 -0.16 10.40
C ASN A 103 -8.59 0.88 10.61
N GLY A 104 -9.85 0.48 10.51
CA GLY A 104 -11.02 1.33 10.73
C GLY A 104 -11.43 2.17 9.53
N SER A 105 -10.53 2.45 8.59
CA SER A 105 -10.79 3.24 7.38
C SER A 105 -9.76 2.95 6.29
N LEU A 106 -10.11 3.28 5.05
CA LEU A 106 -9.20 3.30 3.90
C LEU A 106 -8.67 4.71 3.62
N ILE A 107 -9.16 5.70 4.34
CA ILE A 107 -8.96 7.11 4.03
C ILE A 107 -7.90 7.72 4.94
N CYS A 108 -6.88 8.35 4.34
CA CYS A 108 -5.76 8.94 5.05
C CYS A 108 -6.21 9.93 6.13
N ALA A 109 -7.11 10.84 5.80
CA ALA A 109 -7.63 11.83 6.75
C ALA A 109 -8.26 11.18 7.98
N GLU A 110 -9.08 10.15 7.77
CA GLU A 110 -9.74 9.41 8.86
C GLU A 110 -8.75 8.65 9.72
N ILE A 111 -7.78 7.98 9.10
CA ILE A 111 -6.71 7.25 9.80
C ILE A 111 -5.87 8.20 10.67
N LEU A 112 -5.59 9.41 10.17
CA LEU A 112 -4.84 10.42 10.90
C LEU A 112 -5.69 11.23 11.89
N GLY A 113 -7.01 11.03 11.91
CA GLY A 113 -7.92 11.79 12.76
C GLY A 113 -8.15 13.23 12.29
N ILE A 114 -7.96 13.50 11.01
CA ILE A 114 -8.22 14.81 10.39
C ILE A 114 -9.67 14.86 9.92
N ASN A 115 -10.39 15.92 10.26
CA ASN A 115 -11.80 16.09 9.87
C ASN A 115 -11.92 16.53 8.39
N GLY A 116 -12.07 15.55 7.50
CA GLY A 116 -12.35 15.75 6.08
C GLY A 116 -11.14 16.19 5.25
N TYR A 117 -11.18 15.92 3.95
CA TYR A 117 -10.12 16.30 3.01
C TYR A 117 -10.07 17.80 2.76
N GLU A 118 -11.22 18.45 2.84
CA GLU A 118 -11.36 19.89 2.61
C GLU A 118 -10.52 20.71 3.58
N LYS A 119 -10.18 20.10 4.72
CA LYS A 119 -9.33 20.69 5.75
C LYS A 119 -7.91 20.12 5.75
N ALA A 120 -7.55 19.35 4.72
CA ALA A 120 -6.17 18.90 4.54
C ALA A 120 -5.26 20.13 4.49
N PRO A 121 -4.03 20.01 5.05
CA PRO A 121 -3.13 21.16 5.06
C PRO A 121 -2.87 21.65 3.63
N ASP A 122 -2.96 22.97 3.43
CA ASP A 122 -2.71 23.64 2.14
C ASP A 122 -1.27 23.51 1.64
N SER A 123 -0.52 22.61 2.22
CA SER A 123 0.89 22.45 1.95
C SER A 123 1.20 21.17 1.20
N TYR A 124 1.94 21.29 0.12
CA TYR A 124 2.55 20.18 -0.60
C TYR A 124 3.89 19.73 0.01
N ILE A 125 4.35 20.39 1.05
CA ILE A 125 5.65 20.10 1.66
C ILE A 125 5.57 18.83 2.50
N ALA A 126 6.37 17.81 2.15
CA ALA A 126 6.43 16.57 2.88
C ALA A 126 6.87 16.79 4.32
N SER A 127 6.24 16.06 5.26
CA SER A 127 6.61 16.13 6.67
C SER A 127 8.03 15.59 6.89
N ALA A 128 8.80 16.27 7.74
CA ALA A 128 10.12 15.78 8.15
C ALA A 128 9.96 14.45 8.92
N ARG A 129 10.82 13.48 8.62
CA ARG A 129 10.84 12.18 9.28
C ARG A 129 11.68 12.23 10.55
N THR A 130 11.09 12.83 11.59
CA THR A 130 11.70 12.97 12.91
C THR A 130 11.28 11.82 13.83
N ALA A 131 11.95 11.67 14.98
CA ALA A 131 11.54 10.73 16.01
C ALA A 131 10.11 10.98 16.46
N GLU A 132 9.71 12.25 16.60
CA GLU A 132 8.36 12.67 16.95
C GLU A 132 7.34 12.23 15.90
N TYR A 133 7.67 12.38 14.62
CA TYR A 133 6.82 11.92 13.51
C TYR A 133 6.50 10.43 13.64
N TYR A 134 7.52 9.59 13.78
CA TYR A 134 7.31 8.13 13.89
C TYR A 134 6.57 7.73 15.16
N LYS A 135 6.74 8.48 16.23
CA LYS A 135 6.09 8.22 17.52
C LYS A 135 4.59 8.55 17.50
N THR A 136 4.19 9.61 16.80
CA THR A 136 2.82 10.14 16.81
C THR A 136 1.97 9.69 15.62
N ARG A 137 2.59 9.27 14.52
CA ARG A 137 1.88 8.86 13.31
C ARG A 137 1.67 7.35 13.27
N PRO A 138 0.47 6.87 12.89
CA PRO A 138 0.18 5.44 12.80
C PRO A 138 0.69 4.81 11.50
N CYS A 139 1.34 5.57 10.63
CA CYS A 139 1.64 5.16 9.25
C CYS A 139 2.54 3.92 9.16
N ALA A 140 3.53 3.77 10.04
CA ALA A 140 4.38 2.57 10.05
C ALA A 140 3.57 1.30 10.28
N ALA A 141 2.63 1.33 11.22
CA ALA A 141 1.72 0.21 11.49
C ALA A 141 0.79 -0.06 10.31
N LYS A 142 0.34 0.99 9.61
CA LYS A 142 -0.51 0.84 8.42
C LYS A 142 0.25 0.25 7.23
N VAL A 143 1.50 0.62 7.05
CA VAL A 143 2.40 0.01 6.05
C VAL A 143 2.61 -1.47 6.36
N GLU A 144 2.88 -1.82 7.61
CA GLU A 144 3.01 -3.21 8.04
C GLU A 144 1.74 -4.01 7.79
N SER A 145 0.58 -3.47 8.18
CA SER A 145 -0.72 -4.10 7.96
C SER A 145 -0.97 -4.36 6.47
N ALA A 146 -0.74 -3.37 5.62
CA ALA A 146 -0.92 -3.51 4.17
C ALA A 146 -0.01 -4.58 3.58
N ALA A 147 1.26 -4.58 3.97
CA ALA A 147 2.22 -5.59 3.52
C ALA A 147 1.82 -7.00 3.98
N LYS A 148 1.35 -7.17 5.21
CA LYS A 148 0.83 -8.44 5.73
C LYS A 148 -0.40 -8.92 4.96
N ILE A 149 -1.33 -8.04 4.65
CA ILE A 149 -2.54 -8.37 3.88
C ILE A 149 -2.14 -8.93 2.52
N PHE A 150 -1.23 -8.28 1.82
CA PHE A 150 -0.77 -8.74 0.51
C PHE A 150 0.06 -10.03 0.62
N ALA A 151 0.94 -10.14 1.61
CA ALA A 151 1.71 -11.37 1.86
C ALA A 151 0.79 -12.57 2.14
N ASN A 152 -0.24 -12.38 2.95
CA ASN A 152 -1.24 -13.42 3.23
C ASN A 152 -2.03 -13.80 1.99
N TYR A 153 -2.36 -12.86 1.14
CA TYR A 153 -2.98 -13.13 -0.15
C TYR A 153 -2.08 -14.02 -1.02
N LEU A 154 -0.79 -13.71 -1.11
CA LEU A 154 0.18 -14.54 -1.84
C LEU A 154 0.29 -15.95 -1.24
N ALA A 155 0.31 -16.06 0.09
CA ALA A 155 0.37 -17.35 0.78
C ALA A 155 -0.84 -18.23 0.44
N ARG A 156 -2.05 -17.66 0.47
CA ARG A 156 -3.29 -18.37 0.11
C ARG A 156 -3.27 -18.81 -1.35
N LYS A 157 -2.82 -17.95 -2.24
CA LYS A 157 -2.71 -18.25 -3.67
C LYS A 157 -1.73 -19.40 -3.93
N ASN A 158 -0.59 -19.41 -3.27
CA ASN A 158 0.41 -20.46 -3.40
C ASN A 158 -0.08 -21.82 -2.88
N SER A 159 -0.91 -21.84 -1.84
CA SER A 159 -1.46 -23.08 -1.28
C SER A 159 -2.57 -23.70 -2.14
N GLN A 160 -3.11 -22.97 -3.12
CA GLN A 160 -4.16 -23.44 -4.02
C GLN A 160 -3.62 -24.03 -5.33
N THR A 161 -2.30 -24.02 -5.52
CA THR A 161 -1.63 -24.56 -6.74
C THR A 161 -0.97 -25.94 -6.48
#